data_390ccdd7d4a1b9e1a7a21b8e2b5c93b0
#
_entry.id   390ccdd7d4a1b9e1a7a21b8e2b5c93b0
#
_cell.length_a   1.000
_cell.length_b   1.000
_cell.length_c   1.000
_cell.angle_alpha   90.00
_cell.angle_beta   90.00
_cell.angle_gamma   90.00
#
_symmetry.space_group_name_H-M   'P 1'
#
loop_
_entity.id
_entity.type
_entity.pdbx_description
1 polymer ?
#
loop_
_entity_poly.entity_id
_entity_poly.type
_entity_poly.pdbx_seq_one_letter_code
_entity_poly.pdbx_strand_id
1 'polypeptide(L)'
;MFMDMMCKKHGCEHTAIEVPHPGNEQQSQWLKIRKMKPDYVLLRGWGVMNPVAMQTAVRTGFSVGNLIGNIWSNSDGDVIPAGDAAEGYYAITTHPAGRVAKVIDDIVDTVYSAGKGDLDDKSRIGSVYWNLGVLAGVFHTEALRIAQERFGPKVNSAQVRWGFENLRLDKARLDELGATGLVPEINITCTDHVGGHLAKFQQWSAKKRQWSVASDWIEGDVELSQSIIDAGAEAYAKEQGITPRDCSKNDGDKDFDL
;
A
#
# COMPACT_ATOMS: atom_id res chain seq x y z
N MET A 1 12.78 -11.91 10.12
CA MET A 1 11.65 -12.48 10.93
C MET A 1 10.46 -12.86 10.04
N PHE A 2 9.66 -11.93 9.45
CA PHE A 2 8.47 -12.30 8.64
C PHE A 2 8.83 -13.22 7.46
N MET A 3 9.78 -12.83 6.60
CA MET A 3 10.20 -13.65 5.45
C MET A 3 10.78 -15.00 5.86
N ASP A 4 11.49 -15.09 6.99
CA ASP A 4 12.02 -16.38 7.47
C ASP A 4 10.87 -17.32 7.88
N MET A 5 9.82 -16.78 8.51
CA MET A 5 8.63 -17.55 8.87
C MET A 5 7.84 -17.98 7.63
N MET A 6 7.68 -17.09 6.64
CA MET A 6 7.06 -17.40 5.34
C MET A 6 7.84 -18.50 4.63
N CYS A 7 9.15 -18.37 4.53
CA CYS A 7 9.97 -19.37 3.85
C CYS A 7 9.97 -20.73 4.56
N LYS A 8 9.91 -20.72 5.91
CA LYS A 8 9.75 -21.95 6.69
C LYS A 8 8.39 -22.63 6.43
N LYS A 9 7.32 -21.84 6.29
CA LYS A 9 5.97 -22.34 6.04
C LYS A 9 5.81 -22.86 4.61
N HIS A 10 6.38 -22.19 3.62
CA HIS A 10 6.15 -22.44 2.19
C HIS A 10 7.33 -23.11 1.47
N GLY A 11 8.43 -23.44 2.16
CA GLY A 11 9.55 -24.20 1.59
C GLY A 11 10.42 -23.36 0.66
N CYS A 12 10.75 -22.13 1.03
CA CYS A 12 11.71 -21.28 0.31
C CYS A 12 12.95 -20.95 1.14
N GLU A 13 13.97 -20.40 0.49
CA GLU A 13 15.13 -19.81 1.15
C GLU A 13 15.10 -18.30 1.04
N HIS A 14 15.52 -17.60 2.08
CA HIS A 14 15.53 -16.15 2.14
C HIS A 14 16.87 -15.62 2.64
N THR A 15 17.38 -14.56 2.01
CA THR A 15 18.54 -13.81 2.47
C THR A 15 18.26 -12.31 2.40
N ALA A 16 18.35 -11.62 3.53
CA ALA A 16 18.25 -10.17 3.57
C ALA A 16 19.58 -9.51 3.19
N ILE A 17 19.51 -8.50 2.33
CA ILE A 17 20.67 -7.68 1.93
C ILE A 17 20.30 -6.23 2.20
N GLU A 18 21.02 -5.61 3.11
CA GLU A 18 20.81 -4.22 3.49
C GLU A 18 21.37 -3.28 2.42
N VAL A 19 20.59 -2.24 2.12
CA VAL A 19 21.01 -1.08 1.32
C VAL A 19 21.05 0.12 2.24
N PRO A 20 22.23 0.66 2.57
CA PRO A 20 22.35 1.84 3.42
C PRO A 20 21.66 3.05 2.84
N HIS A 21 20.98 3.83 3.69
CA HIS A 21 20.40 5.10 3.28
C HIS A 21 21.48 6.10 2.83
N PRO A 22 21.28 6.90 1.76
CA PRO A 22 20.05 7.09 0.97
C PRO A 22 19.87 6.09 -0.18
N GLY A 23 20.76 5.12 -0.36
CA GLY A 23 20.63 4.08 -1.36
C GLY A 23 21.07 4.46 -2.79
N ASN A 24 21.91 5.50 -2.91
CA ASN A 24 22.48 5.94 -4.19
C ASN A 24 23.53 4.96 -4.72
N GLU A 25 24.17 4.18 -3.84
CA GLU A 25 25.24 3.24 -4.18
C GLU A 25 24.81 1.83 -3.81
N GLN A 26 24.52 1.01 -4.82
CA GLN A 26 24.02 -0.35 -4.63
C GLN A 26 24.85 -1.40 -5.38
N GLN A 27 26.00 -1.01 -5.95
CA GLN A 27 26.79 -1.90 -6.80
C GLN A 27 27.22 -3.18 -6.05
N SER A 28 27.68 -3.07 -4.81
CA SER A 28 28.12 -4.19 -4.01
C SER A 28 27.00 -5.17 -3.69
N GLN A 29 25.81 -4.67 -3.38
CA GLN A 29 24.61 -5.47 -3.11
C GLN A 29 24.21 -6.28 -4.37
N TRP A 30 24.16 -5.63 -5.52
CA TRP A 30 23.78 -6.28 -6.77
C TRP A 30 24.83 -7.28 -7.29
N LEU A 31 26.12 -7.04 -7.04
CA LEU A 31 27.17 -8.05 -7.31
C LEU A 31 27.02 -9.28 -6.41
N LYS A 32 26.61 -9.07 -5.13
CA LYS A 32 26.30 -10.17 -4.22
C LYS A 32 25.07 -10.96 -4.71
N ILE A 33 23.98 -10.26 -5.10
CA ILE A 33 22.77 -10.87 -5.68
C ILE A 33 23.12 -11.69 -6.92
N ARG A 34 23.91 -11.13 -7.84
CA ARG A 34 24.38 -11.84 -9.04
C ARG A 34 25.12 -13.14 -8.70
N LYS A 35 25.95 -13.12 -7.64
CA LYS A 35 26.68 -14.31 -7.20
C LYS A 35 25.76 -15.37 -6.60
N MET A 36 24.74 -14.94 -5.87
CA MET A 36 23.74 -15.79 -5.20
C MET A 36 22.76 -16.42 -6.18
N LYS A 37 22.47 -15.75 -7.30
CA LYS A 37 21.52 -16.18 -8.34
C LYS A 37 20.11 -16.52 -7.77
N PRO A 38 19.48 -15.63 -7.01
CA PRO A 38 18.12 -15.89 -6.51
C PRO A 38 17.14 -15.93 -7.67
N ASP A 39 16.02 -16.66 -7.49
CA ASP A 39 14.91 -16.67 -8.46
C ASP A 39 14.21 -15.30 -8.50
N TYR A 40 14.04 -14.67 -7.35
CA TYR A 40 13.38 -13.35 -7.19
C TYR A 40 14.13 -12.47 -6.21
N VAL A 41 14.00 -11.15 -6.41
CA VAL A 41 14.41 -10.13 -5.43
C VAL A 41 13.21 -9.32 -5.02
N LEU A 42 12.93 -9.26 -3.72
CA LEU A 42 11.90 -8.37 -3.17
C LEU A 42 12.56 -7.04 -2.80
N LEU A 43 12.18 -5.98 -3.51
CA LEU A 43 12.68 -4.63 -3.27
C LEU A 43 11.82 -3.93 -2.20
N ARG A 44 12.42 -3.73 -1.03
CA ARG A 44 11.85 -2.91 0.04
C ARG A 44 12.62 -1.60 0.14
N GLY A 45 12.46 -0.77 -0.88
CA GLY A 45 13.09 0.54 -0.97
C GLY A 45 12.06 1.67 -0.99
N TRP A 46 12.54 2.89 -0.99
CA TRP A 46 11.75 4.10 -1.23
C TRP A 46 12.61 5.18 -1.89
N GLY A 47 11.95 6.12 -2.57
CA GLY A 47 12.62 7.25 -3.21
C GLY A 47 13.71 6.81 -4.17
N VAL A 48 14.89 7.44 -4.08
CA VAL A 48 16.02 7.19 -4.98
C VAL A 48 16.53 5.75 -4.98
N MET A 49 16.30 5.00 -3.90
CA MET A 49 16.69 3.59 -3.84
C MET A 49 16.08 2.77 -4.98
N ASN A 50 14.84 3.08 -5.37
CA ASN A 50 14.07 2.28 -6.33
C ASN A 50 14.63 2.38 -7.75
N PRO A 51 14.77 3.56 -8.38
CA PRO A 51 15.36 3.67 -9.71
C PRO A 51 16.82 3.19 -9.74
N VAL A 52 17.61 3.44 -8.69
CA VAL A 52 18.99 2.97 -8.59
C VAL A 52 19.04 1.44 -8.54
N ALA A 53 18.11 0.79 -7.81
CA ALA A 53 18.01 -0.67 -7.77
C ALA A 53 17.77 -1.25 -9.17
N MET A 54 16.76 -0.75 -9.90
CA MET A 54 16.43 -1.22 -11.25
C MET A 54 17.60 -1.02 -12.23
N GLN A 55 18.20 0.16 -12.24
CA GLN A 55 19.34 0.46 -13.12
C GLN A 55 20.55 -0.42 -12.80
N THR A 56 20.83 -0.67 -11.51
CA THR A 56 21.98 -1.47 -11.10
C THR A 56 21.72 -2.97 -11.32
N ALA A 57 20.49 -3.43 -11.13
CA ALA A 57 20.06 -4.79 -11.48
C ALA A 57 20.39 -5.09 -12.95
N VAL A 58 19.92 -4.23 -13.86
CA VAL A 58 20.19 -4.40 -15.31
C VAL A 58 21.68 -4.38 -15.60
N ARG A 59 22.43 -3.42 -15.07
CA ARG A 59 23.89 -3.32 -15.27
C ARG A 59 24.64 -4.58 -14.79
N THR A 60 24.14 -5.24 -13.75
CA THR A 60 24.74 -6.46 -13.21
C THR A 60 24.22 -7.74 -13.85
N GLY A 61 23.27 -7.63 -14.80
CA GLY A 61 22.70 -8.75 -15.54
C GLY A 61 21.60 -9.49 -14.81
N PHE A 62 20.95 -8.86 -13.80
CA PHE A 62 19.74 -9.40 -13.18
C PHE A 62 18.50 -8.99 -13.97
N SER A 63 17.57 -9.91 -14.16
CA SER A 63 16.30 -9.64 -14.85
C SER A 63 15.37 -8.80 -13.99
N VAL A 64 15.00 -7.60 -14.45
CA VAL A 64 14.04 -6.72 -13.75
C VAL A 64 12.64 -7.35 -13.67
N GLY A 65 12.28 -8.25 -14.58
CA GLY A 65 11.06 -9.05 -14.48
C GLY A 65 11.01 -9.99 -13.27
N ASN A 66 12.15 -10.24 -12.61
CA ASN A 66 12.24 -11.00 -11.36
C ASN A 66 12.45 -10.08 -10.13
N LEU A 67 12.38 -8.77 -10.32
CA LEU A 67 12.43 -7.76 -9.25
C LEU A 67 11.01 -7.34 -8.92
N ILE A 68 10.61 -7.53 -7.67
CA ILE A 68 9.26 -7.25 -7.19
C ILE A 68 9.32 -6.17 -6.11
N GLY A 69 8.71 -5.03 -6.39
CA GLY A 69 8.61 -3.93 -5.43
C GLY A 69 7.45 -4.08 -4.44
N ASN A 70 7.63 -3.51 -3.28
CA ASN A 70 6.55 -3.34 -2.30
C ASN A 70 5.75 -2.06 -2.59
N ILE A 71 4.82 -1.69 -1.70
CA ILE A 71 3.97 -0.50 -1.82
C ILE A 71 4.74 0.85 -1.84
N TRP A 72 6.02 0.88 -1.41
CA TRP A 72 6.89 2.05 -1.45
C TRP A 72 7.77 2.10 -2.71
N SER A 73 7.60 1.14 -3.60
CA SER A 73 8.37 0.98 -4.83
C SER A 73 7.47 0.75 -6.05
N ASN A 74 6.22 1.21 -5.99
CA ASN A 74 5.18 0.88 -6.97
C ASN A 74 4.62 2.10 -7.73
N SER A 75 5.25 3.26 -7.60
CA SER A 75 4.75 4.49 -8.20
C SER A 75 5.48 4.88 -9.49
N ASP A 76 4.87 5.79 -10.25
CA ASP A 76 5.47 6.41 -11.43
C ASP A 76 6.78 7.14 -11.08
N GLY A 77 6.84 7.74 -9.87
CA GLY A 77 8.04 8.40 -9.36
C GLY A 77 9.23 7.45 -9.13
N ASP A 78 8.97 6.16 -8.96
CA ASP A 78 10.00 5.13 -8.78
C ASP A 78 10.53 4.60 -10.10
N VAL A 79 9.65 4.41 -11.08
CA VAL A 79 9.99 3.72 -12.34
C VAL A 79 10.39 4.67 -13.46
N ILE A 80 9.82 5.87 -13.54
CA ILE A 80 10.15 6.85 -14.59
C ILE A 80 11.64 7.23 -14.56
N PRO A 81 12.27 7.54 -13.41
CA PRO A 81 13.70 7.87 -13.36
C PRO A 81 14.62 6.69 -13.70
N ALA A 82 14.13 5.45 -13.60
CA ALA A 82 14.88 4.28 -14.01
C ALA A 82 14.97 4.11 -15.54
N GLY A 83 14.07 4.76 -16.29
CA GLY A 83 14.01 4.71 -17.75
C GLY A 83 13.74 3.27 -18.24
N ASP A 84 14.44 2.87 -19.30
CA ASP A 84 14.31 1.52 -19.89
C ASP A 84 14.70 0.39 -18.94
N ALA A 85 15.47 0.69 -17.90
CA ALA A 85 15.82 -0.30 -16.88
C ALA A 85 14.62 -0.78 -16.05
N ALA A 86 13.50 -0.08 -16.09
CA ALA A 86 12.27 -0.49 -15.42
C ALA A 86 11.33 -1.34 -16.30
N GLU A 87 11.65 -1.62 -17.56
CA GLU A 87 10.77 -2.40 -18.44
C GLU A 87 10.53 -3.80 -17.87
N GLY A 88 9.26 -4.14 -17.65
CA GLY A 88 8.87 -5.43 -17.12
C GLY A 88 8.94 -5.55 -15.58
N TYR A 89 9.27 -4.49 -14.86
CA TYR A 89 9.30 -4.45 -13.40
C TYR A 89 7.93 -4.74 -12.80
N TYR A 90 7.88 -5.57 -11.77
CA TYR A 90 6.67 -5.85 -11.01
C TYR A 90 6.64 -5.11 -9.68
N ALA A 91 5.44 -4.73 -9.25
CA ALA A 91 5.22 -4.21 -7.90
C ALA A 91 3.87 -4.67 -7.33
N ILE A 92 3.81 -4.77 -6.00
CA ILE A 92 2.57 -5.05 -5.27
C ILE A 92 1.81 -3.74 -5.08
N THR A 93 0.49 -3.77 -5.25
CA THR A 93 -0.39 -2.64 -4.99
C THR A 93 -1.70 -3.06 -4.35
N THR A 94 -2.22 -2.23 -3.45
CA THR A 94 -3.57 -2.35 -2.87
C THR A 94 -4.57 -1.41 -3.55
N HIS A 95 -4.08 -0.50 -4.40
CA HIS A 95 -4.85 0.48 -5.18
C HIS A 95 -4.14 0.69 -6.53
N PRO A 96 -4.57 -0.02 -7.59
CA PRO A 96 -3.85 -0.03 -8.85
C PRO A 96 -3.83 1.35 -9.52
N ALA A 97 -2.80 1.58 -10.34
CA ALA A 97 -2.73 2.75 -11.21
C ALA A 97 -3.77 2.69 -12.33
N GLY A 98 -4.06 3.85 -12.90
CA GLY A 98 -5.02 4.03 -13.98
C GLY A 98 -6.36 4.60 -13.51
N ARG A 99 -7.21 4.91 -14.46
CA ARG A 99 -8.61 5.34 -14.21
C ARG A 99 -9.48 4.09 -14.00
N VAL A 100 -9.24 3.38 -12.91
CA VAL A 100 -9.78 2.05 -12.63
C VAL A 100 -11.14 2.06 -11.93
N ALA A 101 -11.63 3.24 -11.55
CA ALA A 101 -12.86 3.40 -10.78
C ALA A 101 -13.62 4.66 -11.21
N LYS A 102 -14.94 4.61 -11.15
CA LYS A 102 -15.84 5.71 -11.57
C LYS A 102 -15.57 7.01 -10.78
N VAL A 103 -15.26 6.92 -9.49
CA VAL A 103 -14.95 8.10 -8.64
C VAL A 103 -13.82 8.95 -9.21
N ILE A 104 -12.85 8.33 -9.89
CA ILE A 104 -11.75 9.05 -10.55
C ILE A 104 -12.27 9.89 -11.70
N ASP A 105 -13.16 9.30 -12.52
CA ASP A 105 -13.80 10.00 -13.63
C ASP A 105 -14.70 11.13 -13.12
N ASP A 106 -15.49 10.87 -12.09
CA ASP A 106 -16.35 11.89 -11.48
C ASP A 106 -15.54 13.09 -10.95
N ILE A 107 -14.35 12.85 -10.35
CA ILE A 107 -13.45 13.94 -9.92
C ILE A 107 -12.95 14.74 -11.13
N VAL A 108 -12.54 14.06 -12.20
CA VAL A 108 -12.10 14.74 -13.43
C VAL A 108 -13.21 15.60 -14.00
N ASP A 109 -14.42 15.04 -14.10
CA ASP A 109 -15.57 15.69 -14.75
C ASP A 109 -16.19 16.81 -13.91
N THR A 110 -16.06 16.77 -12.58
CA THR A 110 -16.67 17.76 -11.68
C THR A 110 -15.69 18.78 -11.12
N VAL A 111 -14.48 18.36 -10.75
CA VAL A 111 -13.49 19.22 -10.11
C VAL A 111 -12.53 19.82 -11.13
N TYR A 112 -11.89 18.99 -11.95
CA TYR A 112 -10.89 19.47 -12.89
C TYR A 112 -11.50 20.21 -14.07
N SER A 113 -12.66 19.79 -14.59
CA SER A 113 -13.39 20.48 -15.66
C SER A 113 -13.90 21.85 -15.19
N ALA A 114 -14.20 22.02 -13.90
CA ALA A 114 -14.57 23.29 -13.29
C ALA A 114 -13.39 24.19 -12.94
N GLY A 115 -12.15 23.76 -13.26
CA GLY A 115 -10.92 24.52 -12.95
C GLY A 115 -10.55 24.60 -11.48
N LYS A 116 -11.10 23.67 -10.65
CA LYS A 116 -10.90 23.68 -9.18
C LYS A 116 -9.83 22.68 -8.71
N GLY A 117 -9.30 21.86 -9.60
CA GLY A 117 -8.23 20.92 -9.25
C GLY A 117 -6.87 21.64 -9.21
N ASP A 118 -6.07 21.31 -8.19
CA ASP A 118 -4.76 21.93 -7.91
C ASP A 118 -3.60 21.00 -8.30
N LEU A 119 -3.69 20.34 -9.44
CA LEU A 119 -2.63 19.48 -9.96
C LEU A 119 -2.05 20.11 -11.24
N ASP A 120 -0.79 20.57 -11.16
CA ASP A 120 -0.08 21.21 -12.28
C ASP A 120 0.05 20.27 -13.48
N ASP A 121 0.46 19.03 -13.23
CA ASP A 121 0.61 18.00 -14.25
C ASP A 121 -0.57 17.04 -14.27
N LYS A 122 -1.55 17.31 -15.10
CA LYS A 122 -2.76 16.48 -15.25
C LYS A 122 -2.48 15.05 -15.76
N SER A 123 -1.30 14.78 -16.32
CA SER A 123 -0.91 13.42 -16.72
C SER A 123 -0.75 12.49 -15.53
N ARG A 124 -0.62 13.03 -14.31
CA ARG A 124 -0.53 12.28 -13.07
C ARG A 124 -1.87 11.82 -12.51
N ILE A 125 -2.99 12.26 -13.08
CA ILE A 125 -4.33 11.76 -12.69
C ILE A 125 -4.39 10.25 -12.96
N GLY A 126 -4.74 9.49 -11.92
CA GLY A 126 -4.72 8.03 -11.98
C GLY A 126 -3.35 7.40 -11.72
N SER A 127 -2.30 8.18 -11.41
CA SER A 127 -1.06 7.59 -10.88
C SER A 127 -1.31 6.89 -9.53
N VAL A 128 -0.43 5.99 -9.11
CA VAL A 128 -0.61 5.23 -7.86
C VAL A 128 -0.85 6.15 -6.67
N TYR A 129 -0.01 7.20 -6.50
CA TYR A 129 -0.16 8.12 -5.38
C TYR A 129 -1.37 9.05 -5.49
N TRP A 130 -1.79 9.39 -6.72
CA TRP A 130 -3.02 10.15 -6.91
C TRP A 130 -4.24 9.31 -6.49
N ASN A 131 -4.27 8.03 -6.91
CA ASN A 131 -5.32 7.09 -6.53
C ASN A 131 -5.32 6.82 -5.01
N LEU A 132 -4.14 6.76 -4.36
CA LEU A 132 -4.04 6.69 -2.91
C LEU A 132 -4.67 7.91 -2.23
N GLY A 133 -4.46 9.11 -2.78
CA GLY A 133 -5.10 10.33 -2.28
C GLY A 133 -6.63 10.28 -2.38
N VAL A 134 -7.17 9.80 -3.50
CA VAL A 134 -8.62 9.58 -3.68
C VAL A 134 -9.15 8.57 -2.66
N LEU A 135 -8.45 7.44 -2.49
CA LEU A 135 -8.82 6.40 -1.55
C LEU A 135 -8.81 6.91 -0.10
N ALA A 136 -7.80 7.69 0.27
CA ALA A 136 -7.76 8.34 1.58
C ALA A 136 -8.97 9.25 1.79
N GLY A 137 -9.34 10.05 0.77
CA GLY A 137 -10.56 10.87 0.79
C GLY A 137 -11.83 10.04 1.02
N VAL A 138 -11.97 8.92 0.33
CA VAL A 138 -13.09 7.98 0.49
C VAL A 138 -13.14 7.45 1.93
N PHE A 139 -12.03 6.94 2.46
CA PHE A 139 -11.99 6.38 3.82
C PHE A 139 -12.31 7.41 4.89
N HIS A 140 -11.74 8.62 4.82
CA HIS A 140 -11.99 9.67 5.79
C HIS A 140 -13.44 10.13 5.76
N THR A 141 -14.01 10.31 4.56
CA THR A 141 -15.40 10.73 4.41
C THR A 141 -16.37 9.67 4.94
N GLU A 142 -16.12 8.39 4.65
CA GLU A 142 -16.96 7.31 5.15
C GLU A 142 -16.85 7.13 6.66
N ALA A 143 -15.67 7.17 7.22
CA ALA A 143 -15.49 7.10 8.66
C ALA A 143 -16.21 8.27 9.38
N LEU A 144 -16.12 9.48 8.82
CA LEU A 144 -16.82 10.64 9.35
C LEU A 144 -18.35 10.47 9.22
N ARG A 145 -18.85 10.00 8.08
CA ARG A 145 -20.28 9.73 7.87
C ARG A 145 -20.82 8.73 8.89
N ILE A 146 -20.13 7.61 9.10
CA ILE A 146 -20.49 6.57 10.05
C ILE A 146 -20.52 7.14 11.48
N ALA A 147 -19.51 7.92 11.85
CA ALA A 147 -19.47 8.60 13.15
C ALA A 147 -20.63 9.59 13.34
N GLN A 148 -20.92 10.38 12.32
CA GLN A 148 -22.03 11.36 12.37
C GLN A 148 -23.40 10.70 12.42
N GLU A 149 -23.61 9.58 11.76
CA GLU A 149 -24.85 8.81 11.85
C GLU A 149 -25.12 8.31 13.27
N ARG A 150 -24.06 7.92 14.00
CA ARG A 150 -24.20 7.42 15.36
C ARG A 150 -24.26 8.52 16.40
N PHE A 151 -23.41 9.55 16.30
CA PHE A 151 -23.18 10.53 17.37
C PHE A 151 -23.76 11.93 17.08
N GLY A 152 -24.29 12.13 15.86
CA GLY A 152 -24.80 13.42 15.41
C GLY A 152 -23.77 14.22 14.60
N PRO A 153 -24.15 15.43 14.12
CA PRO A 153 -23.37 16.19 13.13
C PRO A 153 -22.04 16.74 13.67
N LYS A 154 -21.88 16.84 14.98
CA LYS A 154 -20.65 17.30 15.63
C LYS A 154 -19.99 16.12 16.32
N VAL A 155 -18.86 15.68 15.79
CA VAL A 155 -18.08 14.56 16.32
C VAL A 155 -16.70 15.03 16.80
N ASN A 156 -16.20 14.41 17.85
CA ASN A 156 -14.84 14.57 18.35
C ASN A 156 -13.90 13.52 17.78
N SER A 157 -12.60 13.59 18.14
CA SER A 157 -11.56 12.67 17.65
C SER A 157 -11.83 11.21 18.02
N ALA A 158 -12.31 10.91 19.22
CA ALA A 158 -12.65 9.56 19.64
C ALA A 158 -13.79 8.96 18.81
N GLN A 159 -14.80 9.78 18.50
CA GLN A 159 -15.94 9.39 17.67
C GLN A 159 -15.54 9.19 16.21
N VAL A 160 -14.63 10.01 15.67
CA VAL A 160 -14.06 9.80 14.32
C VAL A 160 -13.23 8.51 14.29
N ARG A 161 -12.39 8.25 15.30
CA ARG A 161 -11.67 6.99 15.46
C ARG A 161 -12.66 5.81 15.46
N TRP A 162 -13.74 5.90 16.24
CA TRP A 162 -14.80 4.89 16.24
C TRP A 162 -15.37 4.67 14.82
N GLY A 163 -15.57 5.74 14.05
CA GLY A 163 -16.00 5.66 12.66
C GLY A 163 -15.04 4.86 11.79
N PHE A 164 -13.71 5.05 11.94
CA PHE A 164 -12.72 4.24 11.26
C PHE A 164 -12.77 2.78 11.69
N GLU A 165 -12.88 2.50 12.98
CA GLU A 165 -12.93 1.16 13.54
C GLU A 165 -14.27 0.41 13.27
N ASN A 166 -15.19 1.07 12.59
CA ASN A 166 -16.44 0.50 12.09
C ASN A 166 -16.59 0.68 10.57
N LEU A 167 -15.50 1.04 9.89
CA LEU A 167 -15.49 1.26 8.45
C LEU A 167 -15.66 -0.07 7.71
N ARG A 168 -16.75 -0.20 7.00
CA ARG A 168 -17.06 -1.35 6.16
C ARG A 168 -17.39 -0.87 4.75
N LEU A 169 -16.53 -1.20 3.80
CA LEU A 169 -16.73 -0.98 2.39
C LEU A 169 -16.91 -2.33 1.71
N ASP A 170 -18.12 -2.85 1.77
CA ASP A 170 -18.49 -4.02 1.00
C ASP A 170 -18.71 -3.66 -0.48
N LYS A 171 -18.94 -4.68 -1.31
CA LYS A 171 -19.16 -4.49 -2.74
C LYS A 171 -20.25 -3.45 -3.03
N ALA A 172 -21.38 -3.49 -2.33
CA ALA A 172 -22.50 -2.58 -2.58
C ALA A 172 -22.11 -1.14 -2.25
N ARG A 173 -21.38 -0.92 -1.14
CA ARG A 173 -20.92 0.42 -0.77
C ARG A 173 -19.84 0.93 -1.71
N LEU A 174 -18.91 0.10 -2.15
CA LEU A 174 -17.91 0.46 -3.16
C LEU A 174 -18.56 0.85 -4.49
N ASP A 175 -19.58 0.11 -4.93
CA ASP A 175 -20.34 0.44 -6.15
C ASP A 175 -21.06 1.80 -6.01
N GLU A 176 -21.70 2.07 -4.87
CA GLU A 176 -22.38 3.33 -4.59
C GLU A 176 -21.43 4.53 -4.60
N LEU A 177 -20.23 4.35 -4.04
CA LEU A 177 -19.18 5.37 -3.99
C LEU A 177 -18.43 5.52 -5.33
N GLY A 178 -18.69 4.65 -6.30
CA GLY A 178 -17.92 4.60 -7.53
C GLY A 178 -16.46 4.16 -7.34
N ALA A 179 -16.16 3.50 -6.22
CA ALA A 179 -14.79 3.10 -5.84
C ALA A 179 -14.45 1.66 -6.22
N THR A 180 -15.38 0.91 -6.78
CA THR A 180 -15.15 -0.45 -7.30
C THR A 180 -14.01 -0.45 -8.32
N GLY A 181 -13.04 -1.35 -8.11
CA GLY A 181 -11.80 -1.43 -8.90
C GLY A 181 -10.62 -0.66 -8.32
N LEU A 182 -10.86 0.35 -7.47
CA LEU A 182 -9.81 1.12 -6.82
C LEU A 182 -9.23 0.40 -5.60
N VAL A 183 -10.06 -0.31 -4.85
CA VAL A 183 -9.68 -1.02 -3.63
C VAL A 183 -10.54 -2.28 -3.50
N PRO A 184 -10.08 -3.36 -2.85
CA PRO A 184 -10.93 -4.49 -2.49
C PRO A 184 -11.90 -4.11 -1.37
N GLU A 185 -12.80 -5.03 -1.00
CA GLU A 185 -13.63 -4.85 0.17
C GLU A 185 -12.78 -4.63 1.43
N ILE A 186 -13.21 -3.69 2.28
CA ILE A 186 -12.51 -3.27 3.48
C ILE A 186 -13.41 -3.44 4.69
N ASN A 187 -12.84 -3.97 5.78
CA ASN A 187 -13.52 -4.13 7.07
C ASN A 187 -12.57 -3.79 8.21
N ILE A 188 -12.44 -2.52 8.53
CA ILE A 188 -11.60 -2.06 9.65
C ILE A 188 -12.36 -2.24 10.96
N THR A 189 -11.70 -2.84 11.95
CA THR A 189 -12.26 -3.03 13.30
C THR A 189 -11.28 -2.52 14.35
N CYS A 190 -11.72 -2.45 15.61
CA CYS A 190 -10.84 -2.09 16.73
C CYS A 190 -9.66 -3.06 16.92
N THR A 191 -9.83 -4.31 16.53
CA THR A 191 -8.79 -5.37 16.64
C THR A 191 -8.03 -5.59 15.34
N ASP A 192 -8.53 -5.10 14.21
CA ASP A 192 -7.90 -5.21 12.90
C ASP A 192 -7.96 -3.84 12.19
N HIS A 193 -6.90 -3.06 12.33
CA HIS A 193 -6.76 -1.76 11.65
C HIS A 193 -6.25 -1.88 10.21
N VAL A 194 -5.83 -3.06 9.77
CA VAL A 194 -5.45 -3.30 8.37
C VAL A 194 -6.69 -3.33 7.49
N GLY A 195 -7.73 -4.02 7.94
CA GLY A 195 -9.06 -4.04 7.34
C GLY A 195 -9.17 -4.67 5.96
N GLY A 196 -8.05 -4.84 5.25
CA GLY A 196 -7.97 -5.46 3.94
C GLY A 196 -6.67 -6.24 3.79
N HIS A 197 -6.75 -7.47 3.30
CA HIS A 197 -5.62 -8.40 3.22
C HIS A 197 -5.32 -8.82 1.77
N LEU A 198 -5.90 -8.10 0.82
CA LEU A 198 -5.78 -8.36 -0.61
C LEU A 198 -4.84 -7.37 -1.28
N ALA A 199 -4.00 -7.86 -2.18
CA ALA A 199 -3.14 -7.06 -3.03
C ALA A 199 -3.17 -7.59 -4.46
N LYS A 200 -2.74 -6.78 -5.42
CA LYS A 200 -2.50 -7.17 -6.80
C LYS A 200 -1.04 -6.98 -7.16
N PHE A 201 -0.59 -7.70 -8.17
CA PHE A 201 0.60 -7.31 -8.90
C PHE A 201 0.23 -6.38 -10.04
N GLN A 202 1.07 -5.39 -10.24
CA GLN A 202 1.09 -4.56 -11.44
C GLN A 202 2.48 -4.62 -12.08
N GLN A 203 2.52 -4.48 -13.42
CA GLN A 203 3.74 -4.50 -14.20
C GLN A 203 3.92 -3.18 -14.93
N TRP A 204 5.14 -2.64 -14.89
CA TRP A 204 5.49 -1.41 -15.59
C TRP A 204 5.93 -1.69 -17.03
N SER A 205 5.42 -0.89 -17.95
CA SER A 205 5.99 -0.78 -19.29
C SER A 205 6.65 0.58 -19.47
N ALA A 206 7.96 0.60 -19.57
CA ALA A 206 8.73 1.80 -19.84
C ALA A 206 8.42 2.36 -21.24
N LYS A 207 8.15 1.48 -22.21
CA LYS A 207 7.76 1.87 -23.59
C LYS A 207 6.43 2.59 -23.64
N LYS A 208 5.42 2.13 -22.88
CA LYS A 208 4.09 2.74 -22.81
C LYS A 208 4.00 3.81 -21.72
N ARG A 209 4.99 3.88 -20.83
CA ARG A 209 5.01 4.74 -19.63
C ARG A 209 3.75 4.56 -18.79
N GLN A 210 3.36 3.31 -18.55
CA GLN A 210 2.16 2.99 -17.79
C GLN A 210 2.29 1.67 -17.04
N TRP A 211 1.58 1.59 -15.93
CA TRP A 211 1.32 0.35 -15.22
C TRP A 211 0.16 -0.41 -15.86
N SER A 212 0.20 -1.72 -15.80
CA SER A 212 -0.91 -2.60 -16.10
C SER A 212 -1.09 -3.60 -14.96
N VAL A 213 -2.34 -3.90 -14.62
CA VAL A 213 -2.67 -4.94 -13.63
C VAL A 213 -2.20 -6.29 -14.19
N ALA A 214 -1.46 -7.05 -13.39
CA ALA A 214 -0.81 -8.30 -13.79
C ALA A 214 -1.35 -9.52 -13.02
N SER A 215 -2.25 -9.34 -12.07
CA SER A 215 -2.92 -10.43 -11.35
C SER A 215 -4.32 -10.04 -10.91
N ASP A 216 -5.14 -11.03 -10.54
CA ASP A 216 -6.30 -10.82 -9.69
C ASP A 216 -5.89 -10.43 -8.27
N TRP A 217 -6.87 -10.18 -7.40
CA TRP A 217 -6.63 -9.98 -5.98
C TRP A 217 -6.09 -11.26 -5.35
N ILE A 218 -5.00 -11.14 -4.63
CA ILE A 218 -4.31 -12.23 -3.94
C ILE A 218 -4.32 -11.92 -2.45
N GLU A 219 -4.82 -12.85 -1.66
CA GLU A 219 -4.82 -12.74 -0.21
C GLU A 219 -3.43 -13.04 0.37
N GLY A 220 -3.00 -12.21 1.32
CA GLY A 220 -1.79 -12.45 2.09
C GLY A 220 -1.98 -13.54 3.16
N ASP A 221 -0.89 -13.95 3.78
CA ASP A 221 -0.95 -14.87 4.93
C ASP A 221 -1.41 -14.10 6.19
N VAL A 222 -2.74 -13.97 6.33
CA VAL A 222 -3.39 -13.17 7.37
C VAL A 222 -3.05 -13.70 8.76
N GLU A 223 -3.14 -15.01 8.96
CA GLU A 223 -2.87 -15.66 10.25
C GLU A 223 -1.44 -15.39 10.73
N LEU A 224 -0.46 -15.58 9.85
CA LEU A 224 0.94 -15.31 10.16
C LEU A 224 1.19 -13.82 10.41
N SER A 225 0.62 -12.96 9.59
CA SER A 225 0.76 -11.49 9.73
C SER A 225 0.18 -11.02 11.05
N GLN A 226 -1.03 -11.46 11.40
CA GLN A 226 -1.71 -11.09 12.63
C GLN A 226 -0.93 -11.58 13.86
N SER A 227 -0.43 -12.82 13.85
CA SER A 227 0.36 -13.35 14.96
C SER A 227 1.61 -12.52 15.27
N ILE A 228 2.25 -11.95 14.24
CA ILE A 228 3.43 -11.09 14.40
C ILE A 228 3.03 -9.71 14.92
N ILE A 229 1.92 -9.16 14.42
CA ILE A 229 1.38 -7.86 14.88
C ILE A 229 1.01 -7.94 16.35
N ASP A 230 0.27 -8.97 16.75
CA ASP A 230 -0.18 -9.16 18.13
C ASP A 230 1.01 -9.32 19.09
N ALA A 231 1.96 -10.18 18.75
CA ALA A 231 3.16 -10.37 19.56
C ALA A 231 4.00 -9.08 19.68
N GLY A 232 4.11 -8.30 18.59
CA GLY A 232 4.81 -7.02 18.59
C GLY A 232 4.09 -5.96 19.42
N ALA A 233 2.77 -5.89 19.32
CA ALA A 233 1.95 -4.96 20.08
C ALA A 233 2.00 -5.27 21.59
N GLU A 234 1.90 -6.55 21.97
CA GLU A 234 2.02 -6.98 23.37
C GLU A 234 3.39 -6.65 23.96
N ALA A 235 4.47 -6.95 23.22
CA ALA A 235 5.83 -6.65 23.65
C ALA A 235 6.03 -5.15 23.85
N TYR A 236 5.58 -4.32 22.91
CA TYR A 236 5.67 -2.87 22.99
C TYR A 236 4.84 -2.29 24.14
N ALA A 237 3.60 -2.75 24.31
CA ALA A 237 2.74 -2.31 25.40
C ALA A 237 3.38 -2.59 26.76
N LYS A 238 3.96 -3.78 26.94
CA LYS A 238 4.68 -4.16 28.15
C LYS A 238 5.92 -3.28 28.39
N GLU A 239 6.72 -3.03 27.35
CA GLU A 239 7.92 -2.20 27.43
C GLU A 239 7.60 -0.76 27.83
N GLN A 240 6.52 -0.19 27.26
CA GLN A 240 6.12 1.21 27.50
C GLN A 240 5.14 1.38 28.68
N GLY A 241 4.74 0.30 29.36
CA GLY A 241 3.76 0.37 30.45
C GLY A 241 2.35 0.78 29.98
N ILE A 242 2.01 0.53 28.71
CA ILE A 242 0.71 0.86 28.12
C ILE A 242 -0.28 -0.26 28.43
N THR A 243 -1.48 0.10 28.90
CA THR A 243 -2.60 -0.83 28.98
C THR A 243 -3.35 -0.81 27.66
N PRO A 244 -3.38 -1.91 26.88
CA PRO A 244 -4.16 -1.97 25.65
C PRO A 244 -5.64 -1.66 25.90
N ARG A 245 -6.25 -0.96 24.95
CA ARG A 245 -7.67 -0.64 25.01
C ARG A 245 -8.53 -1.92 24.90
N ASP A 246 -9.59 -1.95 25.68
CA ASP A 246 -10.59 -3.03 25.60
C ASP A 246 -11.55 -2.80 24.41
N CYS A 247 -11.27 -3.49 23.29
CA CYS A 247 -12.08 -3.39 22.08
C CYS A 247 -13.53 -3.87 22.23
N SER A 248 -13.86 -4.63 23.30
CA SER A 248 -15.25 -5.00 23.59
C SER A 248 -16.09 -3.81 24.02
N LYS A 249 -15.44 -2.71 24.44
CA LYS A 249 -16.04 -1.44 24.87
C LYS A 249 -15.80 -0.30 23.88
N ASN A 250 -15.67 -0.62 22.60
CA ASN A 250 -15.45 0.38 21.55
C ASN A 250 -16.75 1.17 21.28
N ASP A 251 -17.05 2.11 22.16
CA ASP A 251 -18.26 2.94 22.17
C ASP A 251 -18.08 4.34 21.58
N GLY A 252 -16.84 4.79 21.41
CA GLY A 252 -16.51 6.15 20.90
C GLY A 252 -16.64 7.27 21.94
N ASP A 253 -16.93 6.94 23.19
CA ASP A 253 -17.22 7.95 24.23
C ASP A 253 -15.95 8.54 24.87
N LYS A 254 -14.79 7.89 24.69
CA LYS A 254 -13.54 8.33 25.30
C LYS A 254 -12.46 8.57 24.27
N ASP A 255 -11.78 9.68 24.37
CA ASP A 255 -10.50 9.90 23.73
C ASP A 255 -9.42 9.01 24.35
N PHE A 256 -8.34 8.81 23.61
CA PHE A 256 -7.13 8.27 24.22
C PHE A 256 -6.62 9.26 25.25
N ASP A 257 -6.36 8.78 26.46
CA ASP A 257 -5.47 9.46 27.38
C ASP A 257 -4.06 9.32 26.78
N LEU A 258 -3.61 10.35 26.04
CA LEU A 258 -2.26 10.49 25.54
C LEU A 258 -1.35 11.01 26.63
#